data_2dc5ab9562a2bd55d55ae068dae67322
#
_entry.id   2dc5ab9562a2bd55d55ae068dae67322
#
_cell.length_a   1.000
_cell.length_b   1.000
_cell.length_c   1.000
_cell.angle_alpha   90.00
_cell.angle_beta   90.00
_cell.angle_gamma   90.00
#
_symmetry.space_group_name_H-M   'P 1'
#
loop_
_entity.id
_entity.type
_entity.pdbx_description
1 polymer ?
#
loop_
_entity_poly.entity_id
_entity_poly.type
_entity_poly.pdbx_seq_one_letter_code
_entity_poly.pdbx_strand_id
1 'polypeptide(L)'
;TTATVLAQSIIAEGIKNVTAGSNPMDLKRGIDFAAKQVVEHLKSVTKDVSSKEEICQVGTISANNDHSIGGIISDAMEKVGNEGVITVEEAKGIDTYLETVEGMQFDRGYLSPYFVTNAENMEVELESPMILLHEKKISNMKELLPILEKVVQSGKALLIIAEDIEGEALATLVMNKLRGTFKVVAVKAPGFGDRRKAMLEDIAILTGATVISEEQGYKLENA
;
A
#
# COMPACT_ATOMS: atom_id res chain seq x y z
N THR A 1 13.93 21.41 -5.10
CA THR A 1 14.55 22.73 -5.23
C THR A 1 15.14 23.19 -3.89
N THR A 2 14.36 23.27 -2.81
CA THR A 2 14.83 23.74 -1.49
C THR A 2 16.00 22.91 -0.95
N ALA A 3 15.91 21.58 -1.00
CA ALA A 3 16.98 20.69 -0.55
C ALA A 3 18.28 20.92 -1.33
N THR A 4 18.20 21.17 -2.63
CA THR A 4 19.36 21.46 -3.49
C THR A 4 20.03 22.78 -3.10
N VAL A 5 19.25 23.83 -2.84
CA VAL A 5 19.76 25.14 -2.41
C VAL A 5 20.42 25.06 -1.03
N LEU A 6 19.80 24.32 -0.09
CA LEU A 6 20.38 24.08 1.23
C LEU A 6 21.70 23.30 1.13
N ALA A 7 21.74 22.23 0.34
CA ALA A 7 22.94 21.44 0.12
C ALA A 7 24.07 22.31 -0.48
N GLN A 8 23.77 23.14 -1.49
CA GLN A 8 24.73 24.07 -2.08
C GLN A 8 25.32 25.02 -1.03
N SER A 9 24.49 25.63 -0.20
CA SER A 9 24.93 26.57 0.82
C SER A 9 25.80 25.87 1.88
N ILE A 10 25.40 24.70 2.37
CA ILE A 10 26.15 23.91 3.34
C ILE A 10 27.52 23.51 2.77
N ILE A 11 27.56 23.04 1.53
CA ILE A 11 28.81 22.64 0.87
C ILE A 11 29.71 23.84 0.66
N ALA A 12 29.19 24.96 0.15
CA ALA A 12 29.99 26.14 -0.12
C ALA A 12 30.66 26.73 1.14
N GLU A 13 29.94 26.77 2.26
CA GLU A 13 30.53 27.23 3.53
C GLU A 13 31.40 26.13 4.19
N GLY A 14 31.01 24.87 4.08
CA GLY A 14 31.80 23.76 4.58
C GLY A 14 33.18 23.63 3.95
N ILE A 15 33.29 23.79 2.62
CA ILE A 15 34.57 23.73 1.91
C ILE A 15 35.51 24.83 2.39
N LYS A 16 35.02 26.03 2.59
CA LYS A 16 35.84 27.14 3.10
C LYS A 16 36.48 26.81 4.46
N ASN A 17 35.71 26.23 5.37
CA ASN A 17 36.18 25.82 6.68
C ASN A 17 37.21 24.69 6.62
N VAL A 18 36.96 23.69 5.78
CA VAL A 18 37.91 22.56 5.58
C VAL A 18 39.21 23.06 4.96
N THR A 19 39.13 23.93 3.98
CA THR A 19 40.31 24.53 3.33
C THR A 19 41.12 25.40 4.32
N ALA A 20 40.45 26.02 5.29
CA ALA A 20 41.07 26.77 6.38
C ALA A 20 41.67 25.86 7.49
N GLY A 21 41.61 24.53 7.35
CA GLY A 21 42.23 23.59 8.27
C GLY A 21 41.28 22.99 9.34
N SER A 22 39.97 23.26 9.25
CA SER A 22 39.01 22.62 10.15
C SER A 22 38.86 21.12 9.89
N ASN A 23 38.70 20.34 10.95
CA ASN A 23 38.49 18.91 10.82
C ASN A 23 37.09 18.61 10.19
N PRO A 24 37.03 17.88 9.07
CA PRO A 24 35.75 17.59 8.41
C PRO A 24 34.74 16.81 9.30
N MET A 25 35.24 15.97 10.19
CA MET A 25 34.37 15.20 11.10
C MET A 25 33.74 16.06 12.18
N ASP A 26 34.48 17.08 12.67
CA ASP A 26 33.94 18.03 13.64
C ASP A 26 32.95 18.98 12.97
N LEU A 27 33.22 19.36 11.73
CA LEU A 27 32.28 20.13 10.91
C LEU A 27 30.96 19.35 10.70
N LYS A 28 31.07 18.06 10.38
CA LYS A 28 29.89 17.18 10.24
C LYS A 28 29.09 17.12 11.54
N ARG A 29 29.73 16.96 12.69
CA ARG A 29 29.04 16.95 14.00
C ARG A 29 28.31 18.26 14.27
N GLY A 30 28.91 19.39 13.90
CA GLY A 30 28.29 20.71 13.99
C GLY A 30 27.04 20.84 13.10
N ILE A 31 27.12 20.36 11.84
CA ILE A 31 25.99 20.34 10.91
C ILE A 31 24.85 19.47 11.45
N ASP A 32 25.16 18.25 11.91
CA ASP A 32 24.16 17.32 12.47
C ASP A 32 23.48 17.92 13.72
N PHE A 33 24.24 18.59 14.58
CA PHE A 33 23.70 19.28 15.75
C PHE A 33 22.79 20.44 15.36
N ALA A 34 23.22 21.31 14.44
CA ALA A 34 22.43 22.42 13.96
C ALA A 34 21.13 21.95 13.29
N ALA A 35 21.21 20.89 12.47
CA ALA A 35 20.03 20.31 11.82
C ALA A 35 18.99 19.84 12.84
N LYS A 36 19.41 19.18 13.93
CA LYS A 36 18.51 18.77 15.03
C LYS A 36 17.82 19.97 15.67
N GLN A 37 18.58 21.03 15.99
CA GLN A 37 18.01 22.25 16.60
C GLN A 37 17.01 22.94 15.67
N VAL A 38 17.29 23.00 14.36
CA VAL A 38 16.36 23.54 13.37
C VAL A 38 15.09 22.69 13.30
N VAL A 39 15.20 21.37 13.27
CA VAL A 39 14.04 20.45 13.24
C VAL A 39 13.18 20.61 14.51
N GLU A 40 13.80 20.69 15.69
CA GLU A 40 13.08 20.91 16.95
C GLU A 40 12.35 22.27 16.95
N HIS A 41 13.01 23.31 16.47
CA HIS A 41 12.37 24.62 16.35
C HIS A 41 11.21 24.59 15.35
N LEU A 42 11.37 23.96 14.17
CA LEU A 42 10.29 23.81 13.20
C LEU A 42 9.08 23.10 13.80
N LYS A 43 9.29 22.02 14.57
CA LYS A 43 8.21 21.35 15.28
C LYS A 43 7.46 22.27 16.24
N SER A 44 8.18 23.17 16.94
CA SER A 44 7.56 24.10 17.88
C SER A 44 6.71 25.20 17.23
N VAL A 45 6.99 25.53 15.96
CA VAL A 45 6.25 26.53 15.20
C VAL A 45 5.27 25.93 14.19
N THR A 46 5.19 24.61 14.12
CA THR A 46 4.25 23.90 13.26
C THR A 46 2.82 24.19 13.70
N LYS A 47 1.95 24.46 12.74
CA LYS A 47 0.52 24.57 12.93
C LYS A 47 -0.17 23.35 12.32
N ASP A 48 -1.02 22.72 13.10
CA ASP A 48 -1.82 21.59 12.63
C ASP A 48 -2.89 22.07 11.62
N VAL A 49 -3.02 21.34 10.55
CA VAL A 49 -4.03 21.58 9.51
C VAL A 49 -5.32 20.90 9.94
N SER A 50 -6.40 21.67 10.13
CA SER A 50 -7.65 21.15 10.66
C SER A 50 -8.90 21.52 9.84
N SER A 51 -8.82 22.58 9.03
CA SER A 51 -9.96 23.01 8.22
C SER A 51 -9.84 22.56 6.77
N LYS A 52 -11.00 22.37 6.11
CA LYS A 52 -11.06 22.06 4.66
C LYS A 52 -10.29 23.08 3.82
N GLU A 53 -10.37 24.36 4.18
CA GLU A 53 -9.69 25.43 3.47
C GLU A 53 -8.16 25.32 3.60
N GLU A 54 -7.65 25.00 4.80
CA GLU A 54 -6.22 24.79 5.02
C GLU A 54 -5.71 23.55 4.27
N ILE A 55 -6.49 22.47 4.22
CA ILE A 55 -6.19 21.27 3.42
C ILE A 55 -6.12 21.63 1.93
N CYS A 56 -7.08 22.40 1.43
CA CYS A 56 -7.10 22.88 0.05
C CYS A 56 -5.87 23.72 -0.27
N GLN A 57 -5.45 24.63 0.63
CA GLN A 57 -4.26 25.44 0.45
C GLN A 57 -2.99 24.60 0.37
N VAL A 58 -2.82 23.64 1.26
CA VAL A 58 -1.67 22.72 1.26
C VAL A 58 -1.66 21.88 -0.02
N GLY A 59 -2.82 21.33 -0.41
CA GLY A 59 -2.99 20.59 -1.66
C GLY A 59 -2.64 21.43 -2.89
N THR A 60 -3.10 22.67 -2.93
CA THR A 60 -2.81 23.64 -4.01
C THR A 60 -1.31 23.92 -4.13
N ILE A 61 -0.62 24.17 -3.03
CA ILE A 61 0.83 24.41 -3.03
C ILE A 61 1.58 23.16 -3.51
N SER A 62 1.19 21.99 -3.04
CA SER A 62 1.78 20.70 -3.43
C SER A 62 1.56 20.39 -4.92
N ALA A 63 0.46 20.84 -5.48
CA ALA A 63 0.12 20.74 -6.91
C ALA A 63 0.63 21.92 -7.76
N ASN A 64 1.70 22.58 -7.34
CA ASN A 64 2.31 23.72 -8.03
C ASN A 64 1.34 24.89 -8.30
N ASN A 65 0.57 25.25 -7.28
CA ASN A 65 -0.49 26.29 -7.29
C ASN A 65 -1.71 25.98 -8.16
N ASP A 66 -1.99 24.70 -8.40
CA ASP A 66 -3.23 24.29 -9.05
C ASP A 66 -4.37 24.18 -8.02
N HIS A 67 -5.26 25.17 -8.02
CA HIS A 67 -6.41 25.21 -7.12
C HIS A 67 -7.44 24.12 -7.41
N SER A 68 -7.52 23.63 -8.64
CA SER A 68 -8.48 22.57 -9.01
C SER A 68 -8.08 21.24 -8.34
N ILE A 69 -6.80 20.90 -8.36
CA ILE A 69 -6.24 19.74 -7.68
C ILE A 69 -6.36 19.90 -6.16
N GLY A 70 -6.03 21.08 -5.62
CA GLY A 70 -6.20 21.36 -4.19
C GLY A 70 -7.64 21.17 -3.71
N GLY A 71 -8.62 21.59 -4.51
CA GLY A 71 -10.06 21.37 -4.26
C GLY A 71 -10.41 19.89 -4.22
N ILE A 72 -10.01 19.11 -5.22
CA ILE A 72 -10.27 17.67 -5.28
C ILE A 72 -9.65 16.94 -4.07
N ILE A 73 -8.42 17.30 -3.67
CA ILE A 73 -7.78 16.72 -2.50
C ILE A 73 -8.54 17.04 -1.22
N SER A 74 -8.99 18.30 -1.05
CA SER A 74 -9.76 18.68 0.14
C SER A 74 -11.11 18.02 0.21
N ASP A 75 -11.78 17.81 -0.93
CA ASP A 75 -13.05 17.07 -1.03
C ASP A 75 -12.86 15.59 -0.74
N ALA A 76 -11.73 15.01 -1.18
CA ALA A 76 -11.36 13.65 -0.84
C ALA A 76 -11.16 13.48 0.67
N MET A 77 -10.37 14.36 1.30
CA MET A 77 -10.13 14.33 2.76
C MET A 77 -11.42 14.50 3.58
N GLU A 78 -12.35 15.34 3.11
CA GLU A 78 -13.66 15.49 3.77
C GLU A 78 -14.47 14.19 3.75
N LYS A 79 -14.39 13.43 2.65
CA LYS A 79 -15.12 12.16 2.51
C LYS A 79 -14.48 11.01 3.29
N VAL A 80 -13.17 10.88 3.27
CA VAL A 80 -12.47 9.74 3.89
C VAL A 80 -11.99 10.03 5.32
N GLY A 81 -11.98 11.29 5.75
CA GLY A 81 -11.49 11.71 7.06
C GLY A 81 -9.96 11.71 7.17
N ASN A 82 -9.45 12.10 8.34
CA ASN A 82 -8.01 12.27 8.58
C ASN A 82 -7.22 10.95 8.54
N GLU A 83 -7.87 9.84 8.81
CA GLU A 83 -7.28 8.50 8.79
C GLU A 83 -7.41 7.81 7.42
N GLY A 84 -8.10 8.46 6.48
CA GLY A 84 -8.33 7.91 5.15
C GLY A 84 -7.09 7.95 4.27
N VAL A 85 -6.99 6.98 3.36
CA VAL A 85 -5.90 6.90 2.38
C VAL A 85 -6.36 7.50 1.06
N ILE A 86 -5.59 8.44 0.54
CA ILE A 86 -5.81 9.02 -0.80
C ILE A 86 -4.72 8.49 -1.73
N THR A 87 -5.13 7.84 -2.81
CA THR A 87 -4.26 7.40 -3.90
C THR A 87 -4.54 8.23 -5.15
N VAL A 88 -3.50 8.44 -5.96
CA VAL A 88 -3.62 9.14 -7.25
C VAL A 88 -3.25 8.15 -8.34
N GLU A 89 -4.16 7.94 -9.28
CA GLU A 89 -3.98 7.02 -10.39
C GLU A 89 -4.24 7.73 -11.72
N GLU A 90 -3.68 7.21 -12.80
CA GLU A 90 -3.91 7.72 -14.14
C GLU A 90 -5.31 7.30 -14.63
N ALA A 91 -6.14 8.30 -14.96
CA ALA A 91 -7.47 8.04 -15.47
C ALA A 91 -7.42 7.49 -16.91
N LYS A 92 -8.34 6.60 -17.25
CA LYS A 92 -8.52 6.12 -18.64
C LYS A 92 -9.15 7.18 -19.55
N GLY A 93 -9.71 8.24 -18.97
CA GLY A 93 -10.37 9.35 -19.65
C GLY A 93 -9.55 10.65 -19.60
N ILE A 94 -10.13 11.73 -20.12
CA ILE A 94 -9.51 13.07 -20.15
C ILE A 94 -9.79 13.84 -18.84
N ASP A 95 -10.88 13.52 -18.17
CA ASP A 95 -11.34 14.25 -17.00
C ASP A 95 -10.72 13.70 -15.72
N THR A 96 -10.37 14.61 -14.80
CA THR A 96 -9.97 14.26 -13.44
C THR A 96 -11.22 14.18 -12.57
N TYR A 97 -11.40 13.06 -11.89
CA TYR A 97 -12.55 12.83 -11.00
C TYR A 97 -12.12 12.18 -9.69
N LEU A 98 -12.96 12.32 -8.68
CA LEU A 98 -12.80 11.71 -7.38
C LEU A 98 -13.71 10.49 -7.25
N GLU A 99 -13.13 9.34 -7.01
CA GLU A 99 -13.84 8.12 -6.65
C GLU A 99 -13.58 7.77 -5.19
N THR A 100 -14.62 7.38 -4.47
CA THR A 100 -14.51 6.99 -3.06
C THR A 100 -14.92 5.54 -2.93
N VAL A 101 -14.05 4.73 -2.33
CA VAL A 101 -14.28 3.30 -2.08
C VAL A 101 -14.32 3.09 -0.56
N GLU A 102 -15.34 2.38 -0.08
CA GLU A 102 -15.38 1.93 1.29
C GLU A 102 -14.59 0.63 1.40
N GLY A 103 -13.48 0.67 2.13
CA GLY A 103 -12.59 -0.47 2.28
C GLY A 103 -11.13 -0.10 2.01
N MET A 104 -10.37 -1.04 1.48
CA MET A 104 -8.95 -0.86 1.15
C MET A 104 -8.70 -1.16 -0.33
N GLN A 105 -8.05 -0.22 -1.01
CA GLN A 105 -7.57 -0.40 -2.37
C GLN A 105 -6.05 -0.60 -2.38
N PHE A 106 -5.55 -1.50 -3.21
CA PHE A 106 -4.12 -1.72 -3.40
C PHE A 106 -3.78 -2.04 -4.86
N ASP A 107 -2.54 -1.82 -5.24
CA ASP A 107 -2.00 -1.80 -6.61
C ASP A 107 -1.69 -3.19 -7.21
N ARG A 108 -2.34 -4.25 -6.72
CA ARG A 108 -2.11 -5.62 -7.19
C ARG A 108 -3.40 -6.24 -7.69
N GLY A 109 -3.31 -6.88 -8.85
CA GLY A 109 -4.43 -7.60 -9.47
C GLY A 109 -4.31 -9.12 -9.33
N TYR A 110 -5.22 -9.81 -10.01
CA TYR A 110 -5.25 -11.28 -10.05
C TYR A 110 -4.00 -11.87 -10.71
N LEU A 111 -3.59 -13.04 -10.24
CA LEU A 111 -2.38 -13.74 -10.72
C LEU A 111 -2.56 -14.40 -12.09
N SER A 112 -3.79 -14.60 -12.54
CA SER A 112 -4.06 -15.23 -13.84
C SER A 112 -5.32 -14.65 -14.46
N PRO A 113 -5.32 -14.35 -15.77
CA PRO A 113 -6.50 -13.91 -16.51
C PRO A 113 -7.67 -14.90 -16.45
N TYR A 114 -7.38 -16.16 -16.19
CA TYR A 114 -8.42 -17.20 -16.06
C TYR A 114 -9.27 -17.05 -14.80
N PHE A 115 -8.90 -16.20 -13.84
CA PHE A 115 -9.73 -15.88 -12.68
C PHE A 115 -10.84 -14.88 -12.97
N VAL A 116 -10.81 -14.20 -14.11
CA VAL A 116 -11.81 -13.21 -14.52
C VAL A 116 -13.24 -13.77 -14.46
N THR A 117 -14.15 -12.99 -13.88
CA THR A 117 -15.59 -13.31 -13.81
C THR A 117 -16.38 -12.54 -14.87
N ASN A 118 -15.95 -11.32 -15.21
CA ASN A 118 -16.50 -10.51 -16.28
C ASN A 118 -15.45 -10.31 -17.38
N ALA A 119 -15.59 -11.04 -18.48
CA ALA A 119 -14.62 -11.01 -19.58
C ALA A 119 -14.63 -9.71 -20.38
N GLU A 120 -15.74 -8.97 -20.40
CA GLU A 120 -15.85 -7.72 -21.16
C GLU A 120 -15.00 -6.62 -20.52
N ASN A 121 -15.05 -6.52 -19.21
CA ASN A 121 -14.31 -5.51 -18.43
C ASN A 121 -12.97 -6.03 -17.89
N MET A 122 -12.69 -7.33 -18.04
CA MET A 122 -11.53 -8.00 -17.43
C MET A 122 -11.49 -7.84 -15.92
N GLU A 123 -12.65 -7.96 -15.28
CA GLU A 123 -12.85 -7.76 -13.84
C GLU A 123 -13.18 -9.06 -13.12
N VAL A 124 -12.89 -9.06 -11.82
CA VAL A 124 -13.29 -10.11 -10.90
C VAL A 124 -14.14 -9.52 -9.81
N GLU A 125 -15.35 -10.01 -9.68
CA GLU A 125 -16.27 -9.65 -8.61
C GLU A 125 -16.64 -10.90 -7.81
N LEU A 126 -16.50 -10.80 -6.49
CA LEU A 126 -16.82 -11.85 -5.53
C LEU A 126 -17.74 -11.31 -4.44
N GLU A 127 -18.89 -11.91 -4.26
CA GLU A 127 -19.83 -11.57 -3.19
C GLU A 127 -19.49 -12.33 -1.91
N SER A 128 -19.22 -11.63 -0.83
CA SER A 128 -18.95 -12.18 0.50
C SER A 128 -18.00 -13.39 0.51
N PRO A 129 -16.81 -13.29 -0.12
CA PRO A 129 -15.87 -14.39 -0.20
C PRO A 129 -15.25 -14.74 1.16
N MET A 130 -14.80 -15.96 1.31
CA MET A 130 -13.79 -16.30 2.32
C MET A 130 -12.45 -15.71 1.88
N ILE A 131 -11.68 -15.15 2.80
CA ILE A 131 -10.39 -14.51 2.50
C ILE A 131 -9.29 -15.29 3.22
N LEU A 132 -8.31 -15.77 2.43
CA LEU A 132 -7.08 -16.37 2.93
C LEU A 132 -5.93 -15.38 2.78
N LEU A 133 -5.32 -14.97 3.89
CA LEU A 133 -4.15 -14.10 3.92
C LEU A 133 -2.90 -14.91 4.29
N HIS A 134 -1.90 -14.92 3.41
CA HIS A 134 -0.65 -15.63 3.65
C HIS A 134 0.56 -14.78 3.31
N GLU A 135 1.54 -14.73 4.22
CA GLU A 135 2.72 -13.86 4.05
C GLU A 135 3.74 -14.37 3.03
N LYS A 136 3.78 -15.69 2.80
CA LYS A 136 4.76 -16.35 1.93
C LYS A 136 4.17 -16.78 0.59
N LYS A 137 5.05 -17.31 -0.26
CA LYS A 137 4.65 -17.94 -1.52
C LYS A 137 3.97 -19.29 -1.28
N ILE A 138 2.98 -19.57 -2.10
CA ILE A 138 2.27 -20.86 -2.12
C ILE A 138 2.60 -21.57 -3.43
N SER A 139 3.36 -22.64 -3.37
CA SER A 139 3.72 -23.47 -4.53
C SER A 139 3.20 -24.90 -4.42
N ASN A 140 3.00 -25.39 -3.19
CA ASN A 140 2.59 -26.75 -2.89
C ASN A 140 1.09 -26.85 -2.67
N MET A 141 0.41 -27.60 -3.53
CA MET A 141 -1.04 -27.80 -3.44
C MET A 141 -1.47 -28.52 -2.16
N LYS A 142 -0.63 -29.38 -1.60
CA LYS A 142 -0.97 -30.15 -0.39
C LYS A 142 -1.26 -29.27 0.82
N GLU A 143 -0.59 -28.12 0.91
CA GLU A 143 -0.77 -27.17 2.01
C GLU A 143 -2.14 -26.46 1.93
N LEU A 144 -2.67 -26.28 0.71
CA LEU A 144 -3.97 -25.65 0.47
C LEU A 144 -5.15 -26.63 0.58
N LEU A 145 -4.93 -27.92 0.44
CA LEU A 145 -6.03 -28.90 0.39
C LEU A 145 -7.02 -28.80 1.55
N PRO A 146 -6.58 -28.71 2.83
CA PRO A 146 -7.51 -28.63 3.96
C PRO A 146 -8.41 -27.39 3.90
N ILE A 147 -7.86 -26.26 3.42
CA ILE A 147 -8.59 -25.00 3.27
C ILE A 147 -9.61 -25.14 2.13
N LEU A 148 -9.18 -25.67 0.99
CA LEU A 148 -10.06 -25.83 -0.17
C LEU A 148 -11.22 -26.77 0.12
N GLU A 149 -11.03 -27.84 0.88
CA GLU A 149 -12.10 -28.71 1.32
C GLU A 149 -13.15 -27.98 2.16
N LYS A 150 -12.72 -27.14 3.11
CA LYS A 150 -13.62 -26.30 3.91
C LYS A 150 -14.38 -25.28 3.03
N VAL A 151 -13.69 -24.66 2.06
CA VAL A 151 -14.31 -23.71 1.12
C VAL A 151 -15.36 -24.39 0.26
N VAL A 152 -15.06 -25.55 -0.31
CA VAL A 152 -16.03 -26.34 -1.11
C VAL A 152 -17.25 -26.73 -0.28
N GLN A 153 -17.04 -27.15 0.97
CA GLN A 153 -18.16 -27.48 1.88
C GLN A 153 -19.02 -26.27 2.23
N SER A 154 -18.41 -25.08 2.34
CA SER A 154 -19.15 -23.86 2.65
C SER A 154 -19.95 -23.30 1.47
N GLY A 155 -19.62 -23.70 0.24
CA GLY A 155 -20.21 -23.17 -0.99
C GLY A 155 -19.86 -21.70 -1.30
N LYS A 156 -18.97 -21.08 -0.52
CA LYS A 156 -18.56 -19.68 -0.71
C LYS A 156 -17.41 -19.58 -1.70
N ALA A 157 -17.25 -18.37 -2.28
CA ALA A 157 -16.07 -18.05 -3.06
C ALA A 157 -14.84 -17.88 -2.14
N LEU A 158 -13.65 -18.12 -2.68
CA LEU A 158 -12.37 -17.93 -1.97
C LEU A 158 -11.54 -16.87 -2.67
N LEU A 159 -11.09 -15.87 -1.91
CA LEU A 159 -10.06 -14.93 -2.30
C LEU A 159 -8.77 -15.28 -1.56
N ILE A 160 -7.70 -15.54 -2.29
CA ILE A 160 -6.38 -15.81 -1.73
C ILE A 160 -5.49 -14.59 -1.98
N ILE A 161 -4.94 -14.01 -0.93
CA ILE A 161 -3.96 -12.92 -1.00
C ILE A 161 -2.66 -13.45 -0.38
N ALA A 162 -1.66 -13.69 -1.21
CA ALA A 162 -0.38 -14.25 -0.79
C ALA A 162 0.79 -13.50 -1.45
N GLU A 163 2.01 -13.69 -0.95
CA GLU A 163 3.20 -13.13 -1.61
C GLU A 163 3.24 -13.47 -3.09
N ASP A 164 3.03 -14.72 -3.42
CA ASP A 164 2.85 -15.24 -4.78
C ASP A 164 2.16 -16.60 -4.72
N ILE A 165 1.51 -17.01 -5.82
CA ILE A 165 1.05 -18.39 -6.00
C ILE A 165 1.58 -18.87 -7.33
N GLU A 166 2.34 -19.94 -7.32
CA GLU A 166 3.05 -20.41 -8.49
C GLU A 166 3.00 -21.94 -8.65
N GLY A 167 3.46 -22.43 -9.79
CA GLY A 167 3.61 -23.87 -10.04
C GLY A 167 2.31 -24.65 -10.01
N GLU A 168 2.33 -25.79 -9.30
CA GLU A 168 1.21 -26.72 -9.20
C GLU A 168 0.00 -26.09 -8.52
N ALA A 169 0.22 -25.27 -7.50
CA ALA A 169 -0.85 -24.62 -6.76
C ALA A 169 -1.68 -23.70 -7.67
N LEU A 170 -1.03 -22.81 -8.42
CA LEU A 170 -1.72 -21.91 -9.35
C LEU A 170 -2.47 -22.70 -10.44
N ALA A 171 -1.81 -23.66 -11.06
CA ALA A 171 -2.41 -24.47 -12.12
C ALA A 171 -3.67 -25.20 -11.64
N THR A 172 -3.62 -25.77 -10.43
CA THR A 172 -4.75 -26.49 -9.86
C THR A 172 -5.90 -25.56 -9.51
N LEU A 173 -5.64 -24.36 -8.96
CA LEU A 173 -6.68 -23.35 -8.68
C LEU A 173 -7.37 -22.91 -9.97
N VAL A 174 -6.61 -22.62 -11.02
CA VAL A 174 -7.15 -22.25 -12.34
C VAL A 174 -8.00 -23.37 -12.92
N MET A 175 -7.51 -24.61 -12.90
CA MET A 175 -8.26 -25.76 -13.43
C MET A 175 -9.58 -26.01 -12.71
N ASN A 176 -9.59 -25.89 -11.38
CA ASN A 176 -10.81 -26.07 -10.60
C ASN A 176 -11.82 -24.92 -10.84
N LYS A 177 -11.33 -23.70 -10.98
CA LYS A 177 -12.18 -22.54 -11.36
C LYS A 177 -12.81 -22.76 -12.74
N LEU A 178 -12.02 -23.19 -13.75
CA LEU A 178 -12.52 -23.46 -15.10
C LEU A 178 -13.52 -24.63 -15.16
N ARG A 179 -13.33 -25.63 -14.31
CA ARG A 179 -14.28 -26.74 -14.15
C ARG A 179 -15.55 -26.37 -13.38
N GLY A 180 -15.58 -25.17 -12.79
CA GLY A 180 -16.72 -24.75 -11.99
C GLY A 180 -16.85 -25.47 -10.65
N THR A 181 -15.79 -26.13 -10.16
CA THR A 181 -15.82 -26.88 -8.89
C THR A 181 -16.03 -25.93 -7.72
N PHE A 182 -15.36 -24.78 -7.72
CA PHE A 182 -15.58 -23.69 -6.77
C PHE A 182 -15.06 -22.36 -7.34
N LYS A 183 -15.60 -21.26 -6.81
CA LYS A 183 -15.17 -19.91 -7.20
C LYS A 183 -13.93 -19.52 -6.42
N VAL A 184 -12.81 -19.34 -7.10
CA VAL A 184 -11.54 -18.93 -6.47
C VAL A 184 -10.86 -17.85 -7.29
N VAL A 185 -10.23 -16.93 -6.58
CA VAL A 185 -9.37 -15.90 -7.14
C VAL A 185 -8.11 -15.79 -6.30
N ALA A 186 -6.98 -15.63 -6.95
CA ALA A 186 -5.70 -15.43 -6.31
C ALA A 186 -5.10 -14.11 -6.73
N VAL A 187 -4.68 -13.32 -5.76
CA VAL A 187 -4.12 -11.98 -5.89
C VAL A 187 -2.78 -11.93 -5.19
N LYS A 188 -1.85 -11.19 -5.75
CA LYS A 188 -0.56 -10.94 -5.13
C LYS A 188 -0.69 -9.93 -4.00
N ALA A 189 -0.09 -10.24 -2.84
CA ALA A 189 -0.08 -9.32 -1.71
C ALA A 189 0.63 -8.00 -2.04
N PRO A 190 0.10 -6.86 -1.59
CA PRO A 190 0.71 -5.56 -1.83
C PRO A 190 2.00 -5.38 -1.02
N GLY A 191 2.92 -4.57 -1.54
CA GLY A 191 4.17 -4.23 -0.87
C GLY A 191 5.23 -5.34 -0.90
N PHE A 192 6.34 -5.10 -0.20
CA PHE A 192 7.50 -5.99 -0.10
C PHE A 192 8.04 -6.00 1.34
N GLY A 193 8.61 -7.13 1.78
CA GLY A 193 9.21 -7.26 3.11
C GLY A 193 8.26 -6.88 4.24
N ASP A 194 8.74 -6.08 5.20
CA ASP A 194 7.96 -5.66 6.37
C ASP A 194 6.71 -4.84 6.01
N ARG A 195 6.77 -4.05 4.93
CA ARG A 195 5.61 -3.32 4.44
C ARG A 195 4.50 -4.26 3.96
N ARG A 196 4.84 -5.40 3.35
CA ARG A 196 3.85 -6.41 2.96
C ARG A 196 3.16 -7.00 4.18
N LYS A 197 3.93 -7.31 5.24
CA LYS A 197 3.35 -7.82 6.49
C LYS A 197 2.36 -6.84 7.08
N ALA A 198 2.74 -5.57 7.20
CA ALA A 198 1.87 -4.52 7.70
C ALA A 198 0.58 -4.38 6.86
N MET A 199 0.69 -4.39 5.53
CA MET A 199 -0.49 -4.30 4.66
C MET A 199 -1.39 -5.54 4.73
N LEU A 200 -0.84 -6.73 4.93
CA LEU A 200 -1.65 -7.93 5.17
C LEU A 200 -2.38 -7.87 6.51
N GLU A 201 -1.75 -7.30 7.55
CA GLU A 201 -2.37 -7.05 8.85
C GLU A 201 -3.51 -6.02 8.74
N ASP A 202 -3.32 -4.95 7.98
CA ASP A 202 -4.37 -3.96 7.70
C ASP A 202 -5.58 -4.62 7.01
N ILE A 203 -5.34 -5.46 6.00
CA ILE A 203 -6.40 -6.22 5.33
C ILE A 203 -7.09 -7.18 6.32
N ALA A 204 -6.32 -7.84 7.19
CA ALA A 204 -6.86 -8.75 8.19
C ALA A 204 -7.79 -8.04 9.17
N ILE A 205 -7.38 -6.88 9.67
CA ILE A 205 -8.20 -6.05 10.58
C ILE A 205 -9.50 -5.62 9.89
N LEU A 206 -9.40 -5.14 8.64
CA LEU A 206 -10.55 -4.68 7.87
C LEU A 206 -11.57 -5.78 7.59
N THR A 207 -11.08 -6.99 7.32
CA THR A 207 -11.94 -8.13 6.91
C THR A 207 -12.31 -9.06 8.05
N GLY A 208 -11.75 -8.85 9.25
CA GLY A 208 -11.89 -9.77 10.38
C GLY A 208 -11.16 -11.11 10.18
N ALA A 209 -10.18 -11.15 9.26
CA ALA A 209 -9.37 -12.33 8.99
C ALA A 209 -8.17 -12.43 9.91
N THR A 210 -7.41 -13.52 9.80
CA THR A 210 -6.10 -13.69 10.45
C THR A 210 -5.05 -13.97 9.40
N VAL A 211 -3.90 -13.29 9.50
CA VAL A 211 -2.76 -13.57 8.61
C VAL A 211 -2.12 -14.90 9.00
N ILE A 212 -2.03 -15.81 8.05
CA ILE A 212 -1.31 -17.07 8.25
C ILE A 212 0.18 -16.83 8.07
N SER A 213 0.88 -16.74 9.19
CA SER A 213 2.31 -16.50 9.29
C SER A 213 2.99 -17.55 10.15
N GLU A 214 4.08 -18.13 9.67
CA GLU A 214 4.87 -19.08 10.46
C GLU A 214 5.55 -18.40 11.67
N GLU A 215 5.86 -17.12 11.57
CA GLU A 215 6.42 -16.34 12.70
C GLU A 215 5.42 -16.25 13.87
N GLN A 216 4.12 -16.23 13.55
CA GLN A 216 3.04 -16.26 14.55
C GLN A 216 2.61 -17.68 14.94
N GLY A 217 3.28 -18.70 14.39
CA GLY A 217 2.99 -20.11 14.68
C GLY A 217 1.85 -20.72 13.87
N TYR A 218 1.30 -19.99 12.91
CA TYR A 218 0.24 -20.49 12.03
C TYR A 218 0.83 -21.17 10.78
N LYS A 219 0.29 -22.34 10.46
CA LYS A 219 0.61 -23.07 9.22
C LYS A 219 -0.63 -23.16 8.33
N LEU A 220 -0.42 -23.12 7.02
CA LEU A 220 -1.51 -23.27 6.04
C LEU A 220 -2.31 -24.57 6.23
N GLU A 221 -1.65 -25.65 6.60
CA GLU A 221 -2.27 -26.96 6.82
C GLU A 221 -3.29 -26.95 7.98
N ASN A 222 -3.19 -25.98 8.89
CA ASN A 222 -4.01 -25.90 10.12
C ASN A 222 -5.01 -24.73 10.11
N ALA A 223 -5.14 -24.02 8.99
CA ALA A 223 -6.00 -22.85 8.84
C ALA A 223 -7.50 -23.19 8.64
#